data_b31afeb1ee29185986ac1a7be690b4e4
#
_entry.id   b31afeb1ee29185986ac1a7be690b4e4
#
_cell.length_a   1.000
_cell.length_b   1.000
_cell.length_c   1.000
_cell.angle_alpha   90.00
_cell.angle_beta   90.00
_cell.angle_gamma   90.00
#
_symmetry.space_group_name_H-M   'P 1'
#
loop_
_entity.id
_entity.type
_entity.pdbx_description
1 polymer ?
#
loop_
_entity_poly.entity_id
_entity_poly.type
_entity_poly.pdbx_seq_one_letter_code
_entity_poly.pdbx_strand_id
1 'polypeptide(L)'
;VMAYEVKYVAQAPDYQVELLDYNEYSRPGTALSQVNGIVIHYTANPGTTAEQNRSYFENLKDTGETYASSHFVIGMDGEIVQCIPCNEIAYASNDRNEDTIAIECCIPDETGEFTDATYQSLIELTAWLMGRYDLTTDDVIRHYDVTGKMCPKYYVEHEDAWLLFKQDLLTYIDVNGIAKNEEIS
;
A
#
# COMPACT_ATOMS: atom_id res chain seq x y z
N VAL A 1 0.47 30.21 19.23
CA VAL A 1 0.44 28.78 18.90
C VAL A 1 -0.38 28.63 17.62
N MET A 2 0.29 28.39 16.51
CA MET A 2 -0.42 28.09 15.27
C MET A 2 -1.05 26.70 15.42
N ALA A 3 -2.36 26.63 15.34
CA ALA A 3 -3.07 25.37 15.23
C ALA A 3 -2.75 24.81 13.84
N TYR A 4 -2.08 23.66 13.77
CA TYR A 4 -1.91 22.96 12.51
C TYR A 4 -3.27 22.44 12.06
N GLU A 5 -3.74 22.90 10.91
CA GLU A 5 -4.92 22.34 10.30
C GLU A 5 -4.62 20.90 9.86
N VAL A 6 -5.39 19.98 10.40
CA VAL A 6 -5.30 18.58 9.96
C VAL A 6 -6.02 18.49 8.62
N LYS A 7 -5.30 18.06 7.60
CA LYS A 7 -5.81 17.90 6.23
C LYS A 7 -5.92 16.42 5.86
N TYR A 8 -6.78 16.13 4.90
CA TYR A 8 -6.92 14.82 4.32
C TYR A 8 -7.15 14.92 2.82
N VAL A 9 -6.71 13.91 2.07
CA VAL A 9 -6.92 13.83 0.62
C VAL A 9 -8.22 13.09 0.37
N ALA A 10 -9.24 13.82 -0.11
CA ALA A 10 -10.58 13.29 -0.28
C ALA A 10 -10.73 12.43 -1.55
N GLN A 11 -9.92 12.70 -2.57
CA GLN A 11 -10.05 12.03 -3.87
C GLN A 11 -9.01 10.92 -4.03
N ALA A 12 -9.49 9.71 -4.35
CA ALA A 12 -8.62 8.58 -4.67
C ALA A 12 -7.90 8.82 -6.01
N PRO A 13 -6.68 8.30 -6.17
CA PRO A 13 -6.09 8.19 -7.51
C PRO A 13 -6.90 7.19 -8.35
N ASP A 14 -6.73 7.24 -9.66
CA ASP A 14 -7.35 6.24 -10.55
C ASP A 14 -6.76 4.86 -10.25
N TYR A 15 -7.64 3.86 -10.10
CA TYR A 15 -7.22 2.47 -9.96
C TYR A 15 -8.25 1.55 -10.60
N GLN A 16 -7.77 0.38 -11.03
CA GLN A 16 -8.62 -0.64 -11.60
C GLN A 16 -8.95 -1.70 -10.55
N VAL A 17 -10.22 -2.05 -10.44
CA VAL A 17 -10.67 -3.10 -9.52
C VAL A 17 -10.66 -4.42 -10.27
N GLU A 18 -9.75 -5.30 -9.89
CA GLU A 18 -9.59 -6.64 -10.46
C GLU A 18 -9.48 -7.65 -9.32
N LEU A 19 -10.59 -7.84 -8.62
CA LEU A 19 -10.61 -8.65 -7.42
C LEU A 19 -10.24 -10.10 -7.72
N LEU A 20 -9.46 -10.70 -6.82
CA LEU A 20 -9.15 -12.11 -6.84
C LEU A 20 -10.43 -12.91 -6.57
N ASP A 21 -10.51 -14.13 -7.11
CA ASP A 21 -11.55 -15.07 -6.71
C ASP A 21 -11.36 -15.46 -5.23
N TYR A 22 -12.44 -15.69 -4.52
CA TYR A 22 -12.36 -16.22 -3.16
C TYR A 22 -11.65 -17.55 -3.16
N ASN A 23 -10.61 -17.68 -2.34
CA ASN A 23 -9.86 -18.92 -2.18
C ASN A 23 -9.06 -18.86 -0.88
N GLU A 24 -8.70 -20.03 -0.38
CA GLU A 24 -7.99 -20.19 0.87
C GLU A 24 -6.62 -19.48 0.90
N TYR A 25 -5.93 -19.39 -0.25
CA TYR A 25 -4.51 -19.01 -0.30
C TYR A 25 -4.26 -17.54 -0.53
N SER A 26 -5.15 -16.83 -1.19
CA SER A 26 -4.93 -15.41 -1.51
C SER A 26 -6.10 -14.50 -1.16
N ARG A 27 -7.34 -14.98 -1.17
CA ARG A 27 -8.50 -14.17 -0.76
C ARG A 27 -9.49 -15.01 0.05
N PRO A 28 -9.26 -15.16 1.37
CA PRO A 28 -10.14 -15.98 2.20
C PRO A 28 -11.50 -15.36 2.47
N GLY A 29 -11.67 -14.06 2.24
CA GLY A 29 -12.90 -13.34 2.53
C GLY A 29 -13.09 -13.01 4.01
N THR A 30 -12.04 -13.14 4.81
CA THR A 30 -12.08 -12.79 6.23
C THR A 30 -12.22 -11.29 6.40
N ALA A 31 -13.12 -10.84 7.27
CA ALA A 31 -13.39 -9.42 7.48
C ALA A 31 -12.19 -8.70 8.09
N LEU A 32 -11.88 -7.53 7.55
CA LEU A 32 -10.95 -6.55 8.12
C LEU A 32 -11.81 -5.45 8.72
N SER A 33 -12.08 -5.53 10.01
CA SER A 33 -13.05 -4.67 10.69
C SER A 33 -12.48 -3.32 11.13
N GLN A 34 -11.15 -3.22 11.24
CA GLN A 34 -10.48 -1.99 11.63
C GLN A 34 -9.16 -1.87 10.89
N VAL A 35 -8.86 -0.66 10.37
CA VAL A 35 -7.59 -0.36 9.72
C VAL A 35 -6.81 0.62 10.58
N ASN A 36 -5.68 0.16 11.12
CA ASN A 36 -4.80 0.93 11.99
C ASN A 36 -3.46 1.26 11.33
N GLY A 37 -3.24 0.82 10.10
CA GLY A 37 -1.99 1.09 9.41
C GLY A 37 -2.00 0.69 7.95
N ILE A 38 -0.98 1.15 7.25
CA ILE A 38 -0.71 0.82 5.86
C ILE A 38 0.70 0.25 5.80
N VAL A 39 0.85 -0.95 5.25
CA VAL A 39 2.14 -1.61 5.14
C VAL A 39 2.61 -1.58 3.68
N ILE A 40 3.79 -1.02 3.47
CA ILE A 40 4.41 -0.90 2.15
C ILE A 40 5.33 -2.09 1.92
N HIS A 41 5.17 -2.71 0.74
CA HIS A 41 5.95 -3.87 0.29
C HIS A 41 6.52 -3.62 -1.10
N TYR A 42 7.47 -4.44 -1.49
CA TYR A 42 7.93 -4.53 -2.87
C TYR A 42 7.83 -5.98 -3.36
N THR A 43 7.73 -6.17 -4.66
CA THR A 43 7.49 -7.50 -5.23
C THR A 43 8.69 -8.45 -5.11
N ALA A 44 9.89 -7.92 -4.90
CA ALA A 44 11.15 -8.68 -4.92
C ALA A 44 11.40 -9.44 -6.24
N ASN A 45 10.71 -9.06 -7.30
CA ASN A 45 10.78 -9.72 -8.61
C ASN A 45 10.92 -8.67 -9.71
N PRO A 46 12.16 -8.18 -9.97
CA PRO A 46 12.39 -7.08 -10.89
C PRO A 46 11.79 -7.31 -12.28
N GLY A 47 11.19 -6.26 -12.83
CA GLY A 47 10.64 -6.26 -14.18
C GLY A 47 9.24 -6.87 -14.32
N THR A 48 8.66 -7.43 -13.25
CA THR A 48 7.28 -7.94 -13.32
C THR A 48 6.26 -6.83 -13.20
N THR A 49 5.16 -6.96 -13.95
CA THR A 49 4.08 -5.96 -14.00
C THR A 49 3.08 -6.15 -12.87
N ALA A 50 2.22 -5.16 -12.66
CA ALA A 50 1.12 -5.26 -11.71
C ALA A 50 0.21 -6.46 -12.04
N GLU A 51 -0.14 -6.64 -13.32
CA GLU A 51 -0.98 -7.75 -13.77
C GLU A 51 -0.31 -9.11 -13.55
N GLN A 52 1.00 -9.21 -13.75
CA GLN A 52 1.73 -10.45 -13.48
C GLN A 52 1.72 -10.80 -12.00
N ASN A 53 1.87 -9.82 -11.12
CA ASN A 53 1.81 -10.03 -9.68
C ASN A 53 0.40 -10.37 -9.21
N ARG A 54 -0.62 -9.71 -9.77
CA ARG A 54 -2.01 -10.09 -9.51
C ARG A 54 -2.28 -11.53 -9.95
N SER A 55 -1.82 -11.90 -11.15
CA SER A 55 -1.98 -13.26 -11.68
C SER A 55 -1.29 -14.30 -10.78
N TYR A 56 -0.14 -13.97 -10.22
CA TYR A 56 0.52 -14.84 -9.26
C TYR A 56 -0.39 -15.10 -8.05
N PHE A 57 -0.99 -14.06 -7.48
CA PHE A 57 -1.92 -14.23 -6.36
C PHE A 57 -3.15 -15.07 -6.76
N GLU A 58 -3.72 -14.81 -7.94
CA GLU A 58 -4.88 -15.57 -8.43
C GLU A 58 -4.57 -17.04 -8.61
N ASN A 59 -3.38 -17.37 -9.14
CA ASN A 59 -2.98 -18.74 -9.41
C ASN A 59 -2.72 -19.54 -8.15
N LEU A 60 -2.54 -18.91 -6.99
CA LEU A 60 -2.36 -19.60 -5.72
C LEU A 60 -3.58 -20.45 -5.35
N LYS A 61 -4.76 -20.11 -5.84
CA LYS A 61 -5.96 -20.94 -5.65
C LYS A 61 -5.78 -22.35 -6.22
N ASP A 62 -4.98 -22.48 -7.29
CA ASP A 62 -4.73 -23.74 -7.98
C ASP A 62 -3.45 -24.42 -7.50
N THR A 63 -2.39 -23.66 -7.24
CA THR A 63 -1.09 -24.21 -6.82
C THR A 63 -1.02 -24.53 -5.34
N GLY A 64 -1.61 -23.68 -4.51
CA GLY A 64 -1.56 -23.83 -3.05
C GLY A 64 -0.16 -23.78 -2.46
N GLU A 65 0.82 -23.24 -3.20
CA GLU A 65 2.22 -23.30 -2.79
C GLU A 65 2.56 -22.39 -1.60
N THR A 66 1.78 -21.32 -1.41
CA THR A 66 1.96 -20.40 -0.29
C THR A 66 0.68 -19.58 -0.08
N TYR A 67 0.63 -18.85 1.01
CA TYR A 67 -0.41 -17.84 1.30
C TYR A 67 0.20 -16.47 1.02
N ALA A 68 -0.32 -15.76 0.02
CA ALA A 68 0.17 -14.44 -0.33
C ALA A 68 -0.87 -13.64 -1.10
N SER A 69 -0.99 -12.37 -0.77
CA SER A 69 -1.79 -11.39 -1.51
C SER A 69 -1.53 -9.99 -1.01
N SER A 70 -2.12 -9.00 -1.67
CA SER A 70 -2.14 -7.61 -1.20
C SER A 70 -3.45 -6.97 -1.62
N HIS A 71 -3.82 -5.88 -0.97
CA HIS A 71 -5.01 -5.11 -1.36
C HIS A 71 -4.78 -4.42 -2.69
N PHE A 72 -3.60 -3.81 -2.87
CA PHE A 72 -3.24 -3.08 -4.08
C PHE A 72 -1.87 -3.51 -4.58
N VAL A 73 -1.70 -3.46 -5.89
CA VAL A 73 -0.41 -3.60 -6.56
C VAL A 73 -0.22 -2.37 -7.43
N ILE A 74 0.95 -1.72 -7.31
CA ILE A 74 1.32 -0.57 -8.14
C ILE A 74 2.40 -0.99 -9.12
N GLY A 75 2.14 -0.80 -10.41
CA GLY A 75 3.07 -1.16 -11.47
C GLY A 75 4.15 -0.12 -11.71
N MET A 76 5.11 -0.47 -12.56
CA MET A 76 6.25 0.39 -12.88
C MET A 76 5.88 1.67 -13.64
N ASP A 77 4.73 1.68 -14.31
CA ASP A 77 4.19 2.87 -14.98
C ASP A 77 3.23 3.66 -14.11
N GLY A 78 3.08 3.26 -12.85
CA GLY A 78 2.21 3.93 -11.89
C GLY A 78 0.77 3.44 -11.89
N GLU A 79 0.43 2.42 -12.70
CA GLU A 79 -0.90 1.83 -12.71
C GLU A 79 -1.17 1.13 -11.37
N ILE A 80 -2.39 1.30 -10.86
CA ILE A 80 -2.81 0.73 -9.57
C ILE A 80 -3.90 -0.30 -9.84
N VAL A 81 -3.72 -1.51 -9.33
CA VAL A 81 -4.71 -2.59 -9.41
C VAL A 81 -5.13 -2.97 -7.99
N GLN A 82 -6.42 -3.00 -7.74
CA GLN A 82 -6.97 -3.50 -6.47
C GLN A 82 -7.32 -4.97 -6.61
N CYS A 83 -6.69 -5.80 -5.79
CA CYS A 83 -6.88 -7.25 -5.78
C CYS A 83 -7.86 -7.72 -4.70
N ILE A 84 -7.96 -7.00 -3.60
CA ILE A 84 -8.79 -7.36 -2.44
C ILE A 84 -9.49 -6.09 -1.94
N PRO A 85 -10.80 -6.18 -1.60
CA PRO A 85 -11.49 -5.04 -0.99
C PRO A 85 -10.85 -4.63 0.34
N CYS A 86 -10.89 -3.34 0.66
CA CYS A 86 -10.29 -2.82 1.89
C CYS A 86 -10.98 -3.29 3.17
N ASN A 87 -12.13 -3.95 3.09
CA ASN A 87 -12.81 -4.52 4.24
C ASN A 87 -12.56 -6.03 4.42
N GLU A 88 -11.60 -6.58 3.68
CA GLU A 88 -11.15 -7.98 3.81
C GLU A 88 -9.66 -8.03 4.09
N ILE A 89 -9.19 -9.10 4.75
CA ILE A 89 -7.75 -9.29 4.99
C ILE A 89 -7.03 -9.73 3.72
N ALA A 90 -5.77 -9.24 3.59
CA ALA A 90 -4.80 -9.76 2.63
C ALA A 90 -3.70 -10.51 3.39
N TYR A 91 -3.08 -11.49 2.74
CA TYR A 91 -1.96 -12.23 3.33
C TYR A 91 -0.62 -11.61 2.93
N ALA A 92 -0.24 -10.53 3.59
CA ALA A 92 0.96 -9.77 3.21
C ALA A 92 1.88 -9.43 4.38
N SER A 93 1.33 -9.19 5.56
CA SER A 93 2.01 -8.47 6.64
C SER A 93 2.02 -9.23 7.97
N ASN A 94 1.96 -10.55 7.92
CA ASN A 94 2.06 -11.41 9.11
C ASN A 94 1.02 -11.03 10.18
N ASP A 95 1.44 -10.73 11.40
CA ASP A 95 0.54 -10.40 12.50
C ASP A 95 -0.27 -9.12 12.26
N ARG A 96 0.16 -8.26 11.34
CA ARG A 96 -0.55 -7.04 10.99
C ARG A 96 -1.56 -7.21 9.86
N ASN A 97 -1.77 -8.43 9.35
CA ASN A 97 -2.84 -8.70 8.40
C ASN A 97 -4.22 -8.34 8.95
N GLU A 98 -4.39 -8.46 10.25
CA GLU A 98 -5.67 -8.27 10.93
C GLU A 98 -6.13 -6.81 11.02
N ASP A 99 -5.21 -5.85 10.82
CA ASP A 99 -5.52 -4.43 11.03
C ASP A 99 -4.83 -3.47 10.04
N THR A 100 -4.35 -3.96 8.90
CA THR A 100 -3.65 -3.09 7.93
C THR A 100 -4.08 -3.32 6.49
N ILE A 101 -3.89 -2.27 5.69
CA ILE A 101 -3.95 -2.34 4.23
C ILE A 101 -2.55 -2.59 3.71
N ALA A 102 -2.40 -3.52 2.78
CA ALA A 102 -1.12 -3.85 2.16
C ALA A 102 -1.04 -3.32 0.73
N ILE A 103 0.06 -2.64 0.42
CA ILE A 103 0.36 -2.13 -0.91
C ILE A 103 1.66 -2.76 -1.40
N GLU A 104 1.60 -3.45 -2.52
CA GLU A 104 2.73 -4.11 -3.16
C GLU A 104 3.22 -3.24 -4.31
N CYS A 105 4.52 -2.92 -4.35
CA CYS A 105 5.11 -2.06 -5.37
C CYS A 105 6.03 -2.86 -6.29
N CYS A 106 5.81 -2.76 -7.59
CA CYS A 106 6.68 -3.33 -8.61
C CYS A 106 8.00 -2.55 -8.68
N ILE A 107 9.05 -3.22 -9.11
CA ILE A 107 10.40 -2.66 -9.18
C ILE A 107 11.04 -2.97 -10.55
N PRO A 108 11.87 -2.04 -11.08
CA PRO A 108 12.50 -2.25 -12.38
C PRO A 108 13.79 -3.07 -12.31
N ASP A 109 14.50 -3.07 -11.17
CA ASP A 109 15.82 -3.69 -11.04
C ASP A 109 16.10 -4.22 -9.64
N GLU A 110 17.28 -4.78 -9.46
CA GLU A 110 17.72 -5.46 -8.23
C GLU A 110 17.94 -4.50 -7.04
N THR A 111 18.01 -3.20 -7.28
CA THR A 111 18.14 -2.23 -6.17
C THR A 111 16.86 -2.15 -5.35
N GLY A 112 15.72 -2.45 -5.96
CA GLY A 112 14.41 -2.33 -5.34
C GLY A 112 13.88 -0.90 -5.26
N GLU A 113 14.58 0.07 -5.85
CA GLU A 113 14.09 1.45 -5.91
C GLU A 113 12.89 1.53 -6.84
N PHE A 114 11.84 2.22 -6.40
CA PHE A 114 10.64 2.41 -7.20
C PHE A 114 10.90 3.39 -8.35
N THR A 115 10.22 3.18 -9.48
CA THR A 115 10.23 4.21 -10.54
C THR A 115 9.54 5.47 -10.03
N ASP A 116 9.78 6.61 -10.68
CA ASP A 116 9.11 7.86 -10.34
C ASP A 116 7.58 7.71 -10.42
N ALA A 117 7.09 6.99 -11.42
CA ALA A 117 5.66 6.75 -11.61
C ALA A 117 5.07 5.89 -10.48
N THR A 118 5.74 4.81 -10.08
CA THR A 118 5.33 3.98 -8.93
C THR A 118 5.31 4.81 -7.66
N TYR A 119 6.37 5.57 -7.43
CA TYR A 119 6.54 6.41 -6.25
C TYR A 119 5.40 7.43 -6.13
N GLN A 120 5.08 8.13 -7.22
CA GLN A 120 4.01 9.11 -7.24
C GLN A 120 2.64 8.47 -6.96
N SER A 121 2.36 7.33 -7.60
CA SER A 121 1.11 6.60 -7.34
C SER A 121 1.01 6.10 -5.92
N LEU A 122 2.14 5.66 -5.34
CA LEU A 122 2.18 5.23 -3.94
C LEU A 122 1.85 6.37 -2.99
N ILE A 123 2.38 7.57 -3.24
CA ILE A 123 2.06 8.77 -2.46
C ILE A 123 0.57 9.07 -2.54
N GLU A 124 0.00 9.11 -3.73
CA GLU A 124 -1.42 9.45 -3.94
C GLU A 124 -2.34 8.42 -3.28
N LEU A 125 -2.07 7.14 -3.46
CA LEU A 125 -2.87 6.06 -2.88
C LEU A 125 -2.76 6.06 -1.36
N THR A 126 -1.55 6.16 -0.83
CA THR A 126 -1.30 6.15 0.62
C THR A 126 -1.97 7.35 1.29
N ALA A 127 -1.85 8.54 0.70
CA ALA A 127 -2.47 9.75 1.22
C ALA A 127 -3.99 9.63 1.30
N TRP A 128 -4.62 9.10 0.25
CA TRP A 128 -6.06 8.89 0.23
C TRP A 128 -6.50 7.88 1.30
N LEU A 129 -5.79 6.76 1.44
CA LEU A 129 -6.09 5.74 2.46
C LEU A 129 -5.91 6.30 3.88
N MET A 130 -4.89 7.11 4.11
CA MET A 130 -4.69 7.78 5.40
C MET A 130 -5.90 8.63 5.78
N GLY A 131 -6.45 9.38 4.82
CA GLY A 131 -7.65 10.21 5.03
C GLY A 131 -8.87 9.36 5.34
N ARG A 132 -9.03 8.27 4.61
CA ARG A 132 -10.17 7.35 4.75
C ARG A 132 -10.22 6.68 6.12
N TYR A 133 -9.06 6.33 6.69
CA TYR A 133 -8.97 5.60 7.95
C TYR A 133 -8.44 6.43 9.12
N ASP A 134 -8.31 7.74 8.91
CA ASP A 134 -7.84 8.69 9.93
C ASP A 134 -6.47 8.29 10.49
N LEU A 135 -5.53 8.02 9.60
CA LEU A 135 -4.17 7.60 9.93
C LEU A 135 -3.18 8.76 9.81
N THR A 136 -2.07 8.65 10.54
CA THR A 136 -0.92 9.56 10.41
C THR A 136 0.24 8.85 9.71
N THR A 137 1.32 9.57 9.42
CA THR A 137 2.52 8.97 8.82
C THR A 137 3.17 7.92 9.73
N ASP A 138 2.93 7.98 11.04
CA ASP A 138 3.41 6.95 11.98
C ASP A 138 2.75 5.59 11.72
N ASP A 139 1.57 5.60 11.11
CA ASP A 139 0.81 4.39 10.77
C ASP A 139 1.19 3.82 9.40
N VAL A 140 2.03 4.54 8.64
CA VAL A 140 2.56 4.08 7.35
C VAL A 140 3.92 3.43 7.61
N ILE A 141 3.96 2.12 7.50
CA ILE A 141 5.11 1.31 7.90
C ILE A 141 5.57 0.38 6.78
N ARG A 142 6.76 -0.17 6.93
CA ARG A 142 7.32 -1.16 6.00
C ARG A 142 7.07 -2.56 6.55
N HIS A 143 7.09 -3.56 5.70
CA HIS A 143 7.09 -4.95 6.16
C HIS A 143 8.26 -5.19 7.14
N TYR A 144 9.40 -4.55 6.89
CA TYR A 144 10.56 -4.55 7.79
C TYR A 144 10.19 -4.16 9.22
N ASP A 145 9.33 -3.16 9.38
CA ASP A 145 8.91 -2.68 10.70
C ASP A 145 8.02 -3.69 11.44
N VAL A 146 7.42 -4.63 10.71
CA VAL A 146 6.59 -5.69 11.29
C VAL A 146 7.43 -6.91 11.69
N THR A 147 8.33 -7.39 10.82
CA THR A 147 9.00 -8.68 11.00
C THR A 147 10.52 -8.63 10.91
N GLY A 148 11.10 -7.51 10.47
CA GLY A 148 12.53 -7.44 10.16
C GLY A 148 12.89 -7.91 8.75
N LYS A 149 11.90 -8.33 7.95
CA LYS A 149 12.14 -8.72 6.56
C LYS A 149 12.64 -7.51 5.75
N MET A 150 13.61 -7.75 4.84
CA MET A 150 14.16 -6.71 3.96
C MET A 150 13.14 -6.33 2.88
N CYS A 151 12.05 -5.70 3.29
CA CYS A 151 10.95 -5.33 2.43
C CYS A 151 10.31 -4.00 2.90
N PRO A 152 10.18 -2.99 2.05
CA PRO A 152 10.75 -2.90 0.69
C PRO A 152 12.26 -2.62 0.72
N LYS A 153 13.01 -3.42 0.01
CA LYS A 153 14.47 -3.50 0.11
C LYS A 153 15.19 -2.15 0.09
N TYR A 154 14.96 -1.35 -0.97
CA TYR A 154 15.66 -0.08 -1.14
C TYR A 154 15.40 0.86 0.04
N TYR A 155 14.16 0.91 0.54
CA TYR A 155 13.73 1.81 1.60
C TYR A 155 14.06 1.27 3.01
N VAL A 156 14.61 0.08 3.10
CA VAL A 156 15.22 -0.47 4.32
C VAL A 156 16.71 -0.23 4.29
N GLU A 157 17.38 -0.48 3.16
CA GLU A 157 18.82 -0.23 2.98
C GLU A 157 19.15 1.27 3.00
N HIS A 158 18.19 2.12 2.61
CA HIS A 158 18.33 3.58 2.55
C HIS A 158 17.28 4.22 3.44
N GLU A 159 17.54 4.28 4.74
CA GLU A 159 16.62 4.85 5.73
C GLU A 159 16.26 6.31 5.40
N ASP A 160 17.20 7.07 4.86
CA ASP A 160 16.97 8.44 4.40
C ASP A 160 15.91 8.52 3.29
N ALA A 161 15.89 7.53 2.39
CA ALA A 161 14.87 7.46 1.33
C ALA A 161 13.49 7.15 1.90
N TRP A 162 13.40 6.32 2.93
CA TRP A 162 12.15 6.05 3.62
C TRP A 162 11.62 7.29 4.34
N LEU A 163 12.49 8.02 5.02
CA LEU A 163 12.13 9.27 5.71
C LEU A 163 11.69 10.34 4.70
N LEU A 164 12.37 10.40 3.55
CA LEU A 164 11.97 11.31 2.47
C LEU A 164 10.59 10.96 1.92
N PHE A 165 10.29 9.66 1.75
CA PHE A 165 8.96 9.22 1.34
C PHE A 165 7.88 9.74 2.30
N LYS A 166 8.10 9.61 3.60
CA LYS A 166 7.15 10.12 4.60
C LYS A 166 7.01 11.64 4.53
N GLN A 167 8.10 12.35 4.28
CA GLN A 167 8.08 13.80 4.12
C GLN A 167 7.32 14.21 2.85
N ASP A 168 7.56 13.51 1.73
CA ASP A 168 6.86 13.75 0.47
C ASP A 168 5.36 13.47 0.61
N LEU A 169 5.01 12.48 1.39
CA LEU A 169 3.62 12.14 1.71
C LEU A 169 2.93 13.30 2.47
N LEU A 170 3.59 13.84 3.49
CA LEU A 170 3.08 15.00 4.23
C LEU A 170 2.94 16.23 3.33
N THR A 171 3.91 16.48 2.47
CA THR A 171 3.89 17.59 1.52
C THR A 171 2.70 17.45 0.54
N TYR A 172 2.47 16.24 0.04
CA TYR A 172 1.34 15.96 -0.86
C TYR A 172 0.01 16.22 -0.16
N ILE A 173 -0.14 15.77 1.08
CA ILE A 173 -1.36 15.98 1.86
C ILE A 173 -1.58 17.48 2.12
N ASP A 174 -0.51 18.21 2.43
CA ASP A 174 -0.60 19.65 2.68
C ASP A 174 -1.04 20.43 1.43
N VAL A 175 -0.51 20.06 0.27
CA VAL A 175 -0.81 20.75 -1.00
C VAL A 175 -2.18 20.36 -1.56
N ASN A 176 -2.55 19.09 -1.49
CA ASN A 176 -3.73 18.53 -2.16
C ASN A 176 -4.89 18.21 -1.22
N GLY A 177 -4.65 18.23 0.07
CA GLY A 177 -5.66 17.93 1.07
C GLY A 177 -6.58 19.11 1.36
N ILE A 178 -7.72 18.80 1.95
CA ILE A 178 -8.66 19.78 2.47
C ILE A 178 -8.73 19.67 4.00
N ALA A 179 -9.07 20.77 4.65
CA ALA A 179 -9.17 20.80 6.12
C ALA A 179 -10.36 19.94 6.59
N LYS A 180 -10.15 19.10 7.59
CA LYS A 180 -11.22 18.25 8.14
C LYS A 180 -12.41 19.04 8.67
N ASN A 181 -12.19 20.28 9.10
CA ASN A 181 -13.26 21.13 9.65
C ASN A 181 -14.25 21.62 8.58
N GLU A 182 -13.93 21.52 7.29
CA GLU A 182 -14.80 21.94 6.20
C GLU A 182 -15.96 20.97 5.94
N GLU A 183 -15.85 19.73 6.44
CA GLU A 183 -16.91 18.73 6.31
C GLU A 183 -18.06 18.91 7.28
N ILE A 184 -17.89 19.74 8.32
CA ILE A 184 -18.85 19.87 9.41
C ILE A 184 -19.87 20.99 9.14
N SER A 185 -19.66 21.74 8.08
CA SER A 185 -20.60 22.78 7.64
C SER A 185 -21.52 22.21 6.55
#